data_35a35039e67cc65664bef22addbe9812
#
_entry.id   35a35039e67cc65664bef22addbe9812
#
_cell.length_a   1.000
_cell.length_b   1.000
_cell.length_c   1.000
_cell.angle_alpha   90.00
_cell.angle_beta   90.00
_cell.angle_gamma   90.00
#
_symmetry.space_group_name_H-M   'P 1'
#
loop_
_entity.id
_entity.type
_entity.pdbx_description
1 polymer ?
#
loop_
_entity_poly.entity_id
_entity_poly.type
_entity_poly.pdbx_seq_one_letter_code
_entity_poly.pdbx_strand_id
1 'polypeptide(L)'
;MPEALALTNRTALITGAGRGIGRAIALELAHRGAAVAVNYNKSGSEAEALCSEIQALGGKAAALQADVADSAQAQVLVKSTIDTFGDLHILVNNAGITRDTLLLTMSEEDWDAVITTNLRSTFICSKAAVKHMIRKRYGRIINIASVAGQMGNPGQTNYASSKAGQIGFTKSLAREVASRSVTVNAVAPGFIDTEILSAMNPETLAAAIKMVPLGRKGLPSEVAYAVAFLASDQAAFITGQVLGVDGGRAMM
;
A
#
# COMPACT_ATOMS: atom_id res chain seq x y z
N MET A 1 -16.63 -4.56 17.12
CA MET A 1 -15.17 -4.38 17.15
C MET A 1 -14.78 -3.59 18.39
N PRO A 2 -13.60 -3.82 18.99
CA PRO A 2 -13.12 -2.92 20.03
C PRO A 2 -13.04 -1.48 19.45
N GLU A 3 -13.56 -0.51 20.17
CA GLU A 3 -13.66 0.90 19.76
C GLU A 3 -12.30 1.48 19.29
N ALA A 4 -11.22 1.02 19.88
CA ALA A 4 -9.86 1.46 19.58
C ALA A 4 -9.32 1.07 18.19
N LEU A 5 -9.90 0.08 17.50
CA LEU A 5 -9.56 -0.30 16.12
C LEU A 5 -10.56 0.27 15.11
N ALA A 6 -11.58 1.01 15.56
CA ALA A 6 -12.53 1.65 14.69
C ALA A 6 -11.88 2.80 13.92
N LEU A 7 -12.24 2.92 12.65
CA LEU A 7 -11.82 4.02 11.77
C LEU A 7 -13.00 4.93 11.41
N THR A 8 -14.00 4.96 12.27
CA THR A 8 -15.18 5.81 12.12
C THR A 8 -14.76 7.28 11.99
N ASN A 9 -15.35 7.99 11.05
CA ASN A 9 -15.00 9.38 10.69
C ASN A 9 -13.58 9.55 10.13
N ARG A 10 -12.92 8.47 9.72
CA ARG A 10 -11.65 8.54 8.98
C ARG A 10 -11.90 8.38 7.48
N THR A 11 -11.08 9.05 6.68
CA THR A 11 -11.05 8.91 5.21
C THR A 11 -9.71 8.31 4.81
N ALA A 12 -9.77 7.25 4.02
CA ALA A 12 -8.60 6.55 3.50
C ALA A 12 -8.52 6.66 1.97
N LEU A 13 -7.35 6.99 1.45
CA LEU A 13 -7.01 6.85 0.03
C LEU A 13 -6.08 5.65 -0.12
N ILE A 14 -6.47 4.69 -0.96
CA ILE A 14 -5.65 3.52 -1.29
C ILE A 14 -5.31 3.57 -2.77
N THR A 15 -4.01 3.63 -3.09
CA THR A 15 -3.56 3.63 -4.48
C THR A 15 -3.53 2.20 -5.04
N GLY A 16 -3.99 2.03 -6.31
CA GLY A 16 -4.06 0.73 -6.95
C GLY A 16 -4.95 -0.28 -6.22
N ALA A 17 -6.13 0.17 -5.76
CA ALA A 17 -6.99 -0.60 -4.86
C ALA A 17 -7.97 -1.56 -5.57
N GLY A 18 -8.04 -1.61 -6.91
CA GLY A 18 -9.03 -2.41 -7.62
C GLY A 18 -8.91 -3.93 -7.42
N ARG A 19 -7.74 -4.45 -7.05
CA ARG A 19 -7.49 -5.90 -6.90
C ARG A 19 -6.44 -6.21 -5.83
N GLY A 20 -6.26 -7.52 -5.56
CA GLY A 20 -5.19 -8.06 -4.72
C GLY A 20 -5.15 -7.46 -3.32
N ILE A 21 -3.96 -7.08 -2.87
CA ILE A 21 -3.72 -6.52 -1.53
C ILE A 21 -4.48 -5.20 -1.36
N GLY A 22 -4.46 -4.32 -2.38
CA GLY A 22 -5.15 -3.02 -2.30
C GLY A 22 -6.66 -3.17 -2.11
N ARG A 23 -7.31 -4.13 -2.79
CA ARG A 23 -8.73 -4.45 -2.61
C ARG A 23 -9.02 -4.92 -1.18
N ALA A 24 -8.21 -5.84 -0.66
CA ALA A 24 -8.38 -6.35 0.70
C ALA A 24 -8.21 -5.24 1.75
N ILE A 25 -7.25 -4.33 1.55
CA ILE A 25 -7.06 -3.17 2.42
C ILE A 25 -8.29 -2.26 2.37
N ALA A 26 -8.83 -1.96 1.18
CA ALA A 26 -10.01 -1.10 1.03
C ALA A 26 -11.23 -1.68 1.76
N LEU A 27 -11.49 -2.98 1.60
CA LEU A 27 -12.57 -3.68 2.31
C LEU A 27 -12.38 -3.65 3.83
N GLU A 28 -11.18 -3.94 4.32
CA GLU A 28 -10.91 -3.97 5.76
C GLU A 28 -11.05 -2.59 6.41
N LEU A 29 -10.52 -1.53 5.75
CA LEU A 29 -10.65 -0.17 6.28
C LEU A 29 -12.11 0.29 6.27
N ALA A 30 -12.88 -0.05 5.21
CA ALA A 30 -14.32 0.23 5.14
C ALA A 30 -15.10 -0.53 6.22
N HIS A 31 -14.79 -1.83 6.44
CA HIS A 31 -15.39 -2.65 7.49
C HIS A 31 -15.16 -2.05 8.90
N ARG A 32 -14.05 -1.36 9.11
CA ARG A 32 -13.74 -0.61 10.34
C ARG A 32 -14.37 0.78 10.39
N GLY A 33 -15.15 1.17 9.39
CA GLY A 33 -15.92 2.41 9.37
C GLY A 33 -15.26 3.59 8.66
N ALA A 34 -14.14 3.39 7.96
CA ALA A 34 -13.54 4.45 7.15
C ALA A 34 -14.34 4.70 5.87
N ALA A 35 -14.39 5.96 5.43
CA ALA A 35 -14.72 6.28 4.05
C ALA A 35 -13.49 6.02 3.15
N VAL A 36 -13.69 5.36 2.00
CA VAL A 36 -12.59 4.81 1.20
C VAL A 36 -12.59 5.38 -0.22
N ALA A 37 -11.52 6.07 -0.58
CA ALA A 37 -11.19 6.40 -1.96
C ALA A 37 -10.40 5.25 -2.60
N VAL A 38 -11.03 4.58 -3.55
CA VAL A 38 -10.47 3.46 -4.30
C VAL A 38 -9.79 4.01 -5.55
N ASN A 39 -8.47 4.19 -5.53
CA ASN A 39 -7.77 4.65 -6.72
C ASN A 39 -7.47 3.48 -7.67
N TYR A 40 -7.61 3.77 -8.94
CA TYR A 40 -7.24 2.89 -10.06
C TYR A 40 -6.64 3.70 -11.22
N ASN A 41 -5.86 3.04 -12.08
CA ASN A 41 -5.40 3.62 -13.35
C ASN A 41 -6.21 3.06 -14.54
N LYS A 42 -6.23 1.72 -14.72
CA LYS A 42 -6.85 1.06 -15.86
C LYS A 42 -8.04 0.15 -15.51
N SER A 43 -8.11 -0.33 -14.28
CA SER A 43 -9.11 -1.29 -13.78
C SER A 43 -10.35 -0.59 -13.19
N GLY A 44 -11.08 0.15 -14.05
CA GLY A 44 -12.26 0.91 -13.61
C GLY A 44 -13.40 0.01 -13.14
N SER A 45 -13.72 -1.05 -13.89
CA SER A 45 -14.79 -2.00 -13.56
C SER A 45 -14.58 -2.69 -12.21
N GLU A 46 -13.34 -3.09 -11.89
CA GLU A 46 -12.99 -3.71 -10.61
C GLU A 46 -13.08 -2.70 -9.46
N ALA A 47 -12.67 -1.45 -9.70
CA ALA A 47 -12.76 -0.40 -8.70
C ALA A 47 -14.22 -0.02 -8.40
N GLU A 48 -15.08 0.08 -9.40
CA GLU A 48 -16.51 0.34 -9.26
C GLU A 48 -17.24 -0.81 -8.58
N ALA A 49 -16.92 -2.06 -8.95
CA ALA A 49 -17.45 -3.25 -8.29
C ALA A 49 -17.07 -3.28 -6.80
N LEU A 50 -15.82 -2.95 -6.46
CA LEU A 50 -15.38 -2.84 -5.07
C LEU A 50 -16.12 -1.74 -4.30
N CYS A 51 -16.34 -0.57 -4.92
CA CYS A 51 -17.11 0.49 -4.29
C CYS A 51 -18.56 0.06 -4.03
N SER A 52 -19.18 -0.63 -5.00
CA SER A 52 -20.54 -1.18 -4.85
C SER A 52 -20.62 -2.20 -3.72
N GLU A 53 -19.63 -3.09 -3.60
CA GLU A 53 -19.55 -4.06 -2.50
C GLU A 53 -19.43 -3.36 -1.13
N ILE A 54 -18.55 -2.37 -1.00
CA ILE A 54 -18.40 -1.59 0.23
C ILE A 54 -19.72 -0.88 0.60
N GLN A 55 -20.39 -0.30 -0.38
CA GLN A 55 -21.65 0.40 -0.16
C GLN A 55 -22.78 -0.55 0.23
N ALA A 56 -22.84 -1.75 -0.36
CA ALA A 56 -23.80 -2.79 0.01
C ALA A 56 -23.63 -3.26 1.46
N LEU A 57 -22.41 -3.18 2.01
CA LEU A 57 -22.10 -3.45 3.42
C LEU A 57 -22.33 -2.23 4.34
N GLY A 58 -22.90 -1.14 3.83
CA GLY A 58 -23.18 0.08 4.58
C GLY A 58 -22.00 1.04 4.71
N GLY A 59 -20.87 0.78 4.05
CA GLY A 59 -19.69 1.64 4.03
C GLY A 59 -19.81 2.79 3.00
N LYS A 60 -18.82 3.67 3.01
CA LYS A 60 -18.69 4.78 2.05
C LYS A 60 -17.47 4.55 1.16
N ALA A 61 -17.66 4.51 -0.15
CA ALA A 61 -16.56 4.37 -1.10
C ALA A 61 -16.80 5.16 -2.38
N ALA A 62 -15.73 5.61 -3.03
CA ALA A 62 -15.73 6.21 -4.34
C ALA A 62 -14.53 5.74 -5.16
N ALA A 63 -14.75 5.40 -6.42
CA ALA A 63 -13.71 5.04 -7.36
C ALA A 63 -13.13 6.32 -7.99
N LEU A 64 -11.80 6.51 -7.90
CA LEU A 64 -11.11 7.69 -8.39
C LEU A 64 -10.00 7.28 -9.35
N GLN A 65 -10.17 7.63 -10.64
CA GLN A 65 -9.16 7.34 -11.65
C GLN A 65 -7.99 8.32 -11.57
N ALA A 66 -6.78 7.81 -11.47
CA ALA A 66 -5.54 8.57 -11.64
C ALA A 66 -4.37 7.64 -11.88
N ASP A 67 -3.45 8.04 -12.75
CA ASP A 67 -2.11 7.48 -12.77
C ASP A 67 -1.27 8.16 -11.67
N VAL A 68 -0.96 7.41 -10.63
CA VAL A 68 -0.19 7.93 -9.48
C VAL A 68 1.28 8.16 -9.79
N ALA A 69 1.77 7.70 -10.94
CA ALA A 69 3.10 8.02 -11.45
C ALA A 69 3.16 9.42 -12.09
N ASP A 70 2.00 9.97 -12.48
CA ASP A 70 1.86 11.35 -12.95
C ASP A 70 1.61 12.31 -11.78
N SER A 71 2.46 13.33 -11.66
CA SER A 71 2.43 14.26 -10.53
C SER A 71 1.16 15.12 -10.49
N ALA A 72 0.63 15.52 -11.65
CA ALA A 72 -0.58 16.34 -11.70
C ALA A 72 -1.81 15.50 -11.33
N GLN A 73 -1.92 14.28 -11.88
CA GLN A 73 -3.03 13.38 -11.57
C GLN A 73 -3.03 12.95 -10.10
N ALA A 74 -1.87 12.65 -9.52
CA ALA A 74 -1.78 12.29 -8.10
C ALA A 74 -2.18 13.45 -7.16
N GLN A 75 -1.85 14.70 -7.52
CA GLN A 75 -2.31 15.88 -6.77
C GLN A 75 -3.84 16.05 -6.88
N VAL A 76 -4.39 15.88 -8.08
CA VAL A 76 -5.85 15.90 -8.30
C VAL A 76 -6.53 14.78 -7.53
N LEU A 77 -5.96 13.57 -7.51
CA LEU A 77 -6.48 12.43 -6.76
C LEU A 77 -6.62 12.73 -5.25
N VAL A 78 -5.56 13.27 -4.65
CA VAL A 78 -5.60 13.66 -3.22
C VAL A 78 -6.65 14.75 -2.98
N LYS A 79 -6.71 15.77 -3.86
CA LYS A 79 -7.71 16.83 -3.78
C LYS A 79 -9.12 16.26 -3.92
N SER A 80 -9.38 15.43 -4.93
CA SER A 80 -10.70 14.81 -5.16
C SER A 80 -11.13 13.94 -3.99
N THR A 81 -10.20 13.23 -3.32
CA THR A 81 -10.49 12.48 -2.09
C THR A 81 -11.01 13.40 -0.99
N ILE A 82 -10.33 14.54 -0.78
CA ILE A 82 -10.75 15.53 0.23
C ILE A 82 -12.09 16.17 -0.16
N ASP A 83 -12.28 16.53 -1.42
CA ASP A 83 -13.52 17.14 -1.90
C ASP A 83 -14.71 16.17 -1.75
N THR A 84 -14.50 14.86 -1.97
CA THR A 84 -15.55 13.84 -1.88
C THR A 84 -15.96 13.50 -0.45
N PHE A 85 -14.99 13.41 0.46
CA PHE A 85 -15.23 12.89 1.82
C PHE A 85 -15.00 13.93 2.94
N GLY A 86 -14.61 15.15 2.58
CA GLY A 86 -14.37 16.27 3.52
C GLY A 86 -12.99 16.31 4.15
N ASP A 87 -12.24 15.20 4.16
CA ASP A 87 -10.89 15.13 4.76
C ASP A 87 -10.07 13.98 4.16
N LEU A 88 -8.77 13.91 4.51
CA LEU A 88 -7.88 12.79 4.21
C LEU A 88 -7.04 12.45 5.46
N HIS A 89 -7.31 11.31 6.07
CA HIS A 89 -6.68 10.86 7.31
C HIS A 89 -5.64 9.76 7.09
N ILE A 90 -5.87 8.88 6.11
CA ILE A 90 -5.07 7.69 5.87
C ILE A 90 -4.68 7.66 4.39
N LEU A 91 -3.38 7.52 4.10
CA LEU A 91 -2.86 7.25 2.76
C LEU A 91 -2.19 5.88 2.76
N VAL A 92 -2.65 4.98 1.88
CA VAL A 92 -1.98 3.71 1.61
C VAL A 92 -1.36 3.74 0.23
N ASN A 93 -0.04 3.82 0.15
CA ASN A 93 0.71 3.72 -1.09
C ASN A 93 0.89 2.22 -1.42
N ASN A 94 -0.07 1.67 -2.16
CA ASN A 94 -0.09 0.26 -2.54
C ASN A 94 0.19 0.04 -4.04
N ALA A 95 -0.06 1.02 -4.90
CA ALA A 95 0.18 0.90 -6.33
C ALA A 95 1.61 0.43 -6.62
N GLY A 96 1.74 -0.57 -7.48
CA GLY A 96 3.02 -1.12 -7.85
C GLY A 96 2.92 -2.17 -8.95
N ILE A 97 4.04 -2.35 -9.65
CA ILE A 97 4.21 -3.36 -10.71
C ILE A 97 5.51 -4.12 -10.49
N THR A 98 5.62 -5.26 -11.14
CA THR A 98 6.87 -6.01 -11.32
C THR A 98 7.22 -6.08 -12.80
N ARG A 99 8.52 -6.13 -13.11
CA ARG A 99 9.11 -6.44 -14.40
C ARG A 99 10.36 -7.25 -14.13
N ASP A 100 10.12 -8.55 -13.83
CA ASP A 100 11.14 -9.44 -13.30
C ASP A 100 11.98 -10.01 -14.43
N THR A 101 13.28 -9.73 -14.41
CA THR A 101 14.29 -10.29 -15.29
C THR A 101 15.69 -10.13 -14.67
N LEU A 102 16.65 -10.97 -15.09
CA LEU A 102 18.03 -10.85 -14.59
C LEU A 102 18.63 -9.51 -15.04
N LEU A 103 19.47 -8.92 -14.19
CA LEU A 103 20.09 -7.61 -14.46
C LEU A 103 20.78 -7.53 -15.82
N LEU A 104 21.41 -8.62 -16.24
CA LEU A 104 22.13 -8.66 -17.52
C LEU A 104 21.22 -8.44 -18.75
N THR A 105 19.94 -8.77 -18.63
CA THR A 105 18.94 -8.64 -19.72
C THR A 105 17.83 -7.66 -19.39
N MET A 106 17.90 -6.97 -18.25
CA MET A 106 16.91 -5.96 -17.86
C MET A 106 17.07 -4.70 -18.72
N SER A 107 15.98 -4.26 -19.34
CA SER A 107 15.98 -2.99 -20.07
C SER A 107 15.90 -1.80 -19.13
N GLU A 108 16.36 -0.63 -19.58
CA GLU A 108 16.20 0.62 -18.84
C GLU A 108 14.71 0.98 -18.71
N GLU A 109 13.89 0.66 -19.72
CA GLU A 109 12.44 0.88 -19.69
C GLU A 109 11.75 0.08 -18.58
N ASP A 110 12.15 -1.18 -18.38
CA ASP A 110 11.58 -2.01 -17.30
C ASP A 110 12.04 -1.53 -15.92
N TRP A 111 13.29 -1.09 -15.82
CA TRP A 111 13.81 -0.45 -14.62
C TRP A 111 13.03 0.82 -14.29
N ASP A 112 12.92 1.76 -15.24
CA ASP A 112 12.27 3.05 -15.05
C ASP A 112 10.78 2.90 -14.78
N ALA A 113 10.10 1.97 -15.46
CA ALA A 113 8.69 1.70 -15.21
C ALA A 113 8.44 1.27 -13.77
N VAL A 114 9.28 0.37 -13.22
CA VAL A 114 9.15 -0.12 -11.84
C VAL A 114 9.49 0.98 -10.83
N ILE A 115 10.60 1.70 -11.00
CA ILE A 115 10.99 2.79 -10.10
C ILE A 115 9.93 3.89 -10.11
N THR A 116 9.44 4.26 -11.28
CA THR A 116 8.44 5.33 -11.43
C THR A 116 7.12 4.94 -10.79
N THR A 117 6.62 3.73 -11.09
CA THR A 117 5.32 3.29 -10.57
C THR A 117 5.37 3.00 -9.06
N ASN A 118 6.43 2.36 -8.55
CA ASN A 118 6.47 1.91 -7.16
C ASN A 118 6.99 2.98 -6.20
N LEU A 119 8.14 3.60 -6.53
CA LEU A 119 8.82 4.51 -5.60
C LEU A 119 8.47 5.98 -5.84
N ARG A 120 8.54 6.44 -7.09
CA ARG A 120 8.23 7.84 -7.40
C ARG A 120 6.77 8.17 -7.09
N SER A 121 5.82 7.26 -7.35
CA SER A 121 4.42 7.44 -6.98
C SER A 121 4.23 7.60 -5.47
N THR A 122 4.93 6.78 -4.66
CA THR A 122 4.93 6.88 -3.19
C THR A 122 5.36 8.28 -2.74
N PHE A 123 6.44 8.82 -3.32
CA PHE A 123 6.88 10.19 -3.04
C PHE A 123 5.81 11.22 -3.44
N ILE A 124 5.24 11.13 -4.65
CA ILE A 124 4.29 12.12 -5.17
C ILE A 124 3.01 12.14 -4.33
N CYS A 125 2.40 10.97 -4.08
CA CYS A 125 1.17 10.85 -3.30
C CYS A 125 1.38 11.30 -1.85
N SER A 126 2.49 10.88 -1.23
CA SER A 126 2.82 11.29 0.14
C SER A 126 3.04 12.79 0.24
N LYS A 127 3.76 13.42 -0.71
CA LYS A 127 3.97 14.87 -0.76
C LYS A 127 2.65 15.64 -0.85
N ALA A 128 1.71 15.16 -1.66
CA ALA A 128 0.39 15.79 -1.79
C ALA A 128 -0.43 15.65 -0.49
N ALA A 129 -0.45 14.46 0.12
CA ALA A 129 -1.22 14.18 1.33
C ALA A 129 -0.64 14.88 2.57
N VAL A 130 0.68 14.87 2.74
CA VAL A 130 1.38 15.46 3.90
C VAL A 130 1.03 16.94 4.06
N LYS A 131 0.92 17.71 2.97
CA LYS A 131 0.55 19.13 3.02
C LYS A 131 -0.78 19.36 3.76
N HIS A 132 -1.73 18.45 3.61
CA HIS A 132 -3.02 18.49 4.30
C HIS A 132 -2.90 17.95 5.73
N MET A 133 -2.29 16.78 5.91
CA MET A 133 -2.19 16.08 7.20
C MET A 133 -1.44 16.90 8.27
N ILE A 134 -0.35 17.58 7.91
CA ILE A 134 0.41 18.42 8.88
C ILE A 134 -0.40 19.62 9.39
N ARG A 135 -1.30 20.17 8.56
CA ARG A 135 -2.19 21.27 8.98
C ARG A 135 -3.27 20.79 9.95
N LYS A 136 -3.79 19.57 9.68
CA LYS A 136 -4.79 18.90 10.52
C LYS A 136 -4.19 18.32 11.80
N ARG A 137 -2.85 18.21 11.88
CA ARG A 137 -2.12 17.55 12.96
C ARG A 137 -2.60 16.11 13.20
N TYR A 138 -2.93 15.43 12.11
CA TYR A 138 -3.30 14.02 12.07
C TYR A 138 -3.00 13.44 10.68
N GLY A 139 -2.44 12.25 10.66
CA GLY A 139 -2.21 11.49 9.42
C GLY A 139 -1.62 10.12 9.71
N ARG A 140 -1.96 9.17 8.84
CA ARG A 140 -1.43 7.80 8.81
C ARG A 140 -1.00 7.49 7.38
N ILE A 141 0.29 7.36 7.14
CA ILE A 141 0.82 6.99 5.83
C ILE A 141 1.39 5.57 5.94
N ILE A 142 0.89 4.67 5.13
CA ILE A 142 1.32 3.28 5.10
C ILE A 142 1.81 2.94 3.70
N ASN A 143 3.09 2.57 3.59
CA ASN A 143 3.71 2.18 2.33
C ASN A 143 3.74 0.65 2.21
N ILE A 144 3.20 0.10 1.13
CA ILE A 144 3.27 -1.35 0.88
C ILE A 144 4.61 -1.65 0.20
N ALA A 145 5.57 -1.99 1.05
CA ALA A 145 6.91 -2.42 0.65
C ALA A 145 6.91 -3.89 0.19
N SER A 146 7.92 -4.66 0.52
CA SER A 146 8.03 -6.10 0.25
C SER A 146 9.23 -6.67 1.01
N VAL A 147 9.19 -7.97 1.33
CA VAL A 147 10.39 -8.71 1.75
C VAL A 147 11.52 -8.63 0.73
N ALA A 148 11.19 -8.51 -0.58
CA ALA A 148 12.21 -8.31 -1.61
C ALA A 148 13.00 -7.01 -1.42
N GLY A 149 12.40 -5.97 -0.85
CA GLY A 149 13.10 -4.73 -0.50
C GLY A 149 13.99 -4.86 0.74
N GLN A 150 13.81 -5.89 1.56
CA GLN A 150 14.62 -6.17 2.74
C GLN A 150 15.77 -7.13 2.44
N MET A 151 15.49 -8.21 1.70
CA MET A 151 16.42 -9.32 1.48
C MET A 151 17.05 -9.34 0.08
N GLY A 152 16.46 -8.62 -0.89
CA GLY A 152 16.73 -8.84 -2.30
C GLY A 152 16.05 -10.13 -2.83
N ASN A 153 15.95 -10.22 -4.15
CA ASN A 153 15.52 -11.43 -4.83
C ASN A 153 16.13 -11.48 -6.24
N PRO A 154 16.72 -12.60 -6.68
CA PRO A 154 17.23 -12.73 -8.03
C PRO A 154 16.16 -12.39 -9.08
N GLY A 155 16.54 -11.64 -10.12
CA GLY A 155 15.63 -11.20 -11.18
C GLY A 155 14.74 -10.00 -10.80
N GLN A 156 14.89 -9.43 -9.60
CA GLN A 156 14.08 -8.31 -9.10
C GLN A 156 14.91 -7.11 -8.68
N THR A 157 16.03 -6.83 -9.32
CA THR A 157 16.89 -5.70 -8.94
C THR A 157 16.13 -4.36 -8.98
N ASN A 158 15.29 -4.12 -10.00
CA ASN A 158 14.40 -2.97 -10.09
C ASN A 158 13.34 -2.95 -8.97
N TYR A 159 12.61 -4.05 -8.80
CA TYR A 159 11.54 -4.16 -7.81
C TYR A 159 12.10 -4.06 -6.38
N ALA A 160 13.14 -4.84 -6.07
CA ALA A 160 13.80 -4.81 -4.76
C ALA A 160 14.32 -3.41 -4.43
N SER A 161 14.98 -2.73 -5.39
CA SER A 161 15.44 -1.35 -5.22
C SER A 161 14.29 -0.40 -4.95
N SER A 162 13.17 -0.52 -5.69
CA SER A 162 11.99 0.32 -5.47
C SER A 162 11.40 0.14 -4.07
N LYS A 163 11.32 -1.13 -3.59
CA LYS A 163 10.76 -1.47 -2.27
C LYS A 163 11.71 -1.12 -1.13
N ALA A 164 13.02 -1.27 -1.31
CA ALA A 164 14.03 -0.77 -0.39
C ALA A 164 14.01 0.77 -0.30
N GLY A 165 13.83 1.45 -1.44
CA GLY A 165 13.63 2.89 -1.49
C GLY A 165 12.40 3.35 -0.71
N GLN A 166 11.28 2.62 -0.78
CA GLN A 166 10.10 2.90 0.04
C GLN A 166 10.37 2.76 1.55
N ILE A 167 11.21 1.80 1.95
CA ILE A 167 11.62 1.62 3.36
C ILE A 167 12.45 2.83 3.83
N GLY A 168 13.43 3.27 3.04
CA GLY A 168 14.22 4.46 3.32
C GLY A 168 13.38 5.73 3.38
N PHE A 169 12.48 5.91 2.41
CA PHE A 169 11.52 7.01 2.36
C PHE A 169 10.62 7.03 3.60
N THR A 170 10.10 5.88 4.03
CA THR A 170 9.28 5.73 5.23
C THR A 170 9.99 6.28 6.47
N LYS A 171 11.24 5.86 6.68
CA LYS A 171 12.04 6.27 7.85
C LYS A 171 12.35 7.77 7.86
N SER A 172 12.67 8.33 6.69
CA SER A 172 12.98 9.75 6.56
C SER A 172 11.75 10.62 6.77
N LEU A 173 10.65 10.32 6.05
CA LEU A 173 9.41 11.09 6.16
C LEU A 173 8.82 11.01 7.57
N ALA A 174 8.91 9.86 8.25
CA ALA A 174 8.46 9.71 9.63
C ALA A 174 9.12 10.74 10.56
N ARG A 175 10.42 10.99 10.40
CA ARG A 175 11.15 11.99 11.20
C ARG A 175 10.72 13.43 10.90
N GLU A 176 10.41 13.73 9.63
CA GLU A 176 10.01 15.07 9.21
C GLU A 176 8.64 15.48 9.77
N VAL A 177 7.70 14.51 9.86
CA VAL A 177 6.28 14.82 10.15
C VAL A 177 5.82 14.45 11.55
N ALA A 178 6.65 13.76 12.34
CA ALA A 178 6.29 13.27 13.69
C ALA A 178 5.78 14.39 14.61
N SER A 179 6.40 15.57 14.57
CA SER A 179 5.99 16.74 15.39
C SER A 179 4.58 17.25 15.05
N ARG A 180 3.99 16.75 13.98
CA ARG A 180 2.64 17.07 13.51
C ARG A 180 1.63 15.94 13.74
N SER A 181 1.96 14.96 14.59
CA SER A 181 1.11 13.80 14.89
C SER A 181 0.76 12.97 13.63
N VAL A 182 1.63 12.97 12.63
CA VAL A 182 1.54 12.13 11.44
C VAL A 182 2.52 10.97 11.61
N THR A 183 2.03 9.74 11.46
CA THR A 183 2.88 8.54 11.45
C THR A 183 3.08 8.04 10.04
N VAL A 184 4.27 7.51 9.77
CA VAL A 184 4.62 6.93 8.47
C VAL A 184 5.27 5.58 8.72
N ASN A 185 4.64 4.50 8.24
CA ASN A 185 5.13 3.14 8.41
C ASN A 185 5.09 2.39 7.08
N ALA A 186 5.81 1.28 7.02
CA ALA A 186 5.75 0.34 5.90
C ALA A 186 5.21 -1.01 6.36
N VAL A 187 4.47 -1.68 5.50
CA VAL A 187 4.17 -3.11 5.61
C VAL A 187 4.97 -3.81 4.52
N ALA A 188 5.66 -4.89 4.86
CA ALA A 188 6.48 -5.68 3.95
C ALA A 188 5.85 -7.08 3.77
N PRO A 189 4.97 -7.28 2.77
CA PRO A 189 4.39 -8.58 2.49
C PRO A 189 5.44 -9.56 1.95
N GLY A 190 5.26 -10.85 2.30
CA GLY A 190 5.94 -11.97 1.67
C GLY A 190 5.19 -12.49 0.44
N PHE A 191 5.10 -13.81 0.30
CA PHE A 191 4.31 -14.46 -0.74
C PHE A 191 2.83 -14.43 -0.38
N ILE A 192 2.10 -13.48 -0.95
CA ILE A 192 0.66 -13.28 -0.73
C ILE A 192 -0.14 -13.82 -1.91
N ASP A 193 -1.19 -14.57 -1.64
CA ASP A 193 -2.06 -15.20 -2.64
C ASP A 193 -2.82 -14.14 -3.44
N THR A 194 -2.26 -13.77 -4.59
CA THR A 194 -2.78 -12.77 -5.51
C THR A 194 -2.58 -13.24 -6.95
N GLU A 195 -3.23 -12.60 -7.91
CA GLU A 195 -3.06 -12.89 -9.33
C GLU A 195 -1.59 -12.86 -9.80
N ILE A 196 -0.80 -11.96 -9.22
CA ILE A 196 0.65 -11.86 -9.54
C ILE A 196 1.36 -13.16 -9.18
N LEU A 197 1.05 -13.73 -8.03
CA LEU A 197 1.66 -14.97 -7.58
C LEU A 197 1.16 -16.20 -8.36
N SER A 198 -0.10 -16.18 -8.78
CA SER A 198 -0.71 -17.25 -9.57
C SER A 198 -0.13 -17.36 -10.99
N ALA A 199 0.53 -16.31 -11.48
CA ALA A 199 1.24 -16.30 -12.75
C ALA A 199 2.64 -16.96 -12.69
N MET A 200 3.15 -17.29 -11.49
CA MET A 200 4.44 -17.94 -11.31
C MET A 200 4.37 -19.42 -11.70
N ASN A 201 5.51 -19.97 -12.18
CA ASN A 201 5.64 -21.40 -12.38
C ASN A 201 5.37 -22.16 -11.07
N PRO A 202 4.52 -23.22 -11.07
CA PRO A 202 4.12 -23.95 -9.86
C PRO A 202 5.29 -24.53 -9.06
N GLU A 203 6.32 -25.06 -9.74
CA GLU A 203 7.51 -25.63 -9.07
C GLU A 203 8.32 -24.56 -8.37
N THR A 204 8.53 -23.41 -9.04
CA THR A 204 9.22 -22.25 -8.47
C THR A 204 8.45 -21.71 -7.26
N LEU A 205 7.12 -21.62 -7.36
CA LEU A 205 6.26 -21.20 -6.25
C LEU A 205 6.34 -22.17 -5.06
N ALA A 206 6.27 -23.47 -5.33
CA ALA A 206 6.39 -24.50 -4.28
C ALA A 206 7.75 -24.45 -3.57
N ALA A 207 8.84 -24.23 -4.32
CA ALA A 207 10.17 -24.06 -3.76
C ALA A 207 10.26 -22.77 -2.90
N ALA A 208 9.66 -21.68 -3.35
CA ALA A 208 9.62 -20.42 -2.62
C ALA A 208 8.80 -20.54 -1.31
N ILE A 209 7.67 -21.25 -1.32
CA ILE A 209 6.84 -21.47 -0.13
C ILE A 209 7.58 -22.32 0.92
N LYS A 210 8.39 -23.30 0.50
CA LYS A 210 9.23 -24.09 1.44
C LYS A 210 10.21 -23.24 2.26
N MET A 211 10.56 -22.06 1.76
CA MET A 211 11.43 -21.12 2.46
C MET A 211 10.67 -20.19 3.43
N VAL A 212 9.35 -20.29 3.48
CA VAL A 212 8.52 -19.55 4.45
C VAL A 212 8.37 -20.40 5.70
N PRO A 213 8.82 -19.97 6.90
CA PRO A 213 8.71 -20.76 8.13
C PRO A 213 7.29 -21.23 8.46
N LEU A 214 6.25 -20.42 8.19
CA LEU A 214 4.86 -20.83 8.35
C LEU A 214 4.35 -21.82 7.28
N GLY A 215 5.15 -22.16 6.27
CA GLY A 215 4.90 -23.21 5.28
C GLY A 215 3.73 -22.95 4.32
N ARG A 216 3.25 -21.71 4.20
CA ARG A 216 2.11 -21.35 3.34
C ARG A 216 2.25 -19.96 2.74
N LYS A 217 1.43 -19.68 1.72
CA LYS A 217 1.18 -18.31 1.28
C LYS A 217 0.39 -17.55 2.36
N GLY A 218 0.64 -16.25 2.48
CA GLY A 218 -0.24 -15.35 3.21
C GLY A 218 -1.48 -15.00 2.38
N LEU A 219 -2.52 -14.52 3.05
CA LEU A 219 -3.74 -14.01 2.42
C LEU A 219 -3.68 -12.48 2.31
N PRO A 220 -4.29 -11.86 1.30
CA PRO A 220 -4.41 -10.40 1.21
C PRO A 220 -5.03 -9.77 2.47
N SER A 221 -5.96 -10.47 3.13
CA SER A 221 -6.57 -10.04 4.39
C SER A 221 -5.56 -9.95 5.54
N GLU A 222 -4.55 -10.80 5.59
CA GLU A 222 -3.51 -10.75 6.64
C GLU A 222 -2.66 -9.48 6.50
N VAL A 223 -2.40 -9.02 5.27
CA VAL A 223 -1.77 -7.72 5.01
C VAL A 223 -2.71 -6.58 5.39
N ALA A 224 -4.00 -6.70 5.04
CA ALA A 224 -5.00 -5.68 5.35
C ALA A 224 -5.17 -5.45 6.86
N TYR A 225 -5.11 -6.50 7.68
CA TYR A 225 -5.17 -6.40 9.14
C TYR A 225 -3.98 -5.60 9.71
N ALA A 226 -2.78 -5.83 9.20
CA ALA A 226 -1.60 -5.08 9.60
C ALA A 226 -1.70 -3.59 9.21
N VAL A 227 -2.18 -3.30 7.99
CA VAL A 227 -2.44 -1.93 7.52
C VAL A 227 -3.50 -1.25 8.39
N ALA A 228 -4.59 -1.93 8.69
CA ALA A 228 -5.67 -1.38 9.49
C ALA A 228 -5.24 -1.09 10.95
N PHE A 229 -4.38 -1.93 11.52
CA PHE A 229 -3.75 -1.65 12.82
C PHE A 229 -2.89 -0.39 12.76
N LEU A 230 -1.99 -0.28 11.78
CA LEU A 230 -1.13 0.91 11.63
C LEU A 230 -1.91 2.19 11.29
N ALA A 231 -3.10 2.05 10.68
CA ALA A 231 -4.00 3.17 10.39
C ALA A 231 -4.80 3.64 11.61
N SER A 232 -4.90 2.82 12.65
CA SER A 232 -5.69 3.10 13.86
C SER A 232 -4.97 4.02 14.86
N ASP A 233 -5.72 4.50 15.84
CA ASP A 233 -5.16 5.30 16.94
C ASP A 233 -4.35 4.46 17.94
N GLN A 234 -4.51 3.12 17.93
CA GLN A 234 -3.66 2.22 18.73
C GLN A 234 -2.20 2.24 18.26
N ALA A 235 -1.94 2.55 16.99
CA ALA A 235 -0.59 2.68 16.44
C ALA A 235 -0.03 4.11 16.52
N ALA A 236 -0.63 5.01 17.31
CA ALA A 236 -0.24 6.43 17.34
C ALA A 236 1.20 6.68 17.79
N PHE A 237 1.83 5.72 18.49
CA PHE A 237 3.23 5.81 18.91
C PHE A 237 4.18 4.96 18.05
N ILE A 238 3.68 4.42 16.91
CA ILE A 238 4.46 3.62 15.96
C ILE A 238 4.71 4.47 14.71
N THR A 239 5.96 4.82 14.45
CA THR A 239 6.36 5.55 13.25
C THR A 239 7.77 5.16 12.79
N GLY A 240 8.02 5.20 11.48
CA GLY A 240 9.28 4.82 10.88
C GLY A 240 9.55 3.32 10.85
N GLN A 241 8.56 2.47 11.17
CA GLN A 241 8.72 1.03 11.29
C GLN A 241 8.39 0.30 9.97
N VAL A 242 8.99 -0.87 9.82
CA VAL A 242 8.69 -1.82 8.74
C VAL A 242 8.13 -3.09 9.38
N LEU A 243 6.84 -3.33 9.18
CA LEU A 243 6.15 -4.51 9.71
C LEU A 243 6.11 -5.61 8.65
N GLY A 244 6.83 -6.71 8.88
CA GLY A 244 6.77 -7.91 8.04
C GLY A 244 5.42 -8.61 8.17
N VAL A 245 4.82 -8.98 7.03
CA VAL A 245 3.67 -9.88 6.92
C VAL A 245 4.05 -10.97 5.92
N ASP A 246 4.94 -11.85 6.33
CA ASP A 246 5.73 -12.67 5.42
C ASP A 246 5.90 -14.13 5.88
N GLY A 247 5.23 -14.50 6.96
CA GLY A 247 5.32 -15.86 7.53
C GLY A 247 6.70 -16.21 8.10
N GLY A 248 7.49 -15.19 8.48
CA GLY A 248 8.85 -15.35 9.00
C GLY A 248 9.92 -15.43 7.91
N ARG A 249 9.62 -15.07 6.66
CA ARG A 249 10.57 -15.11 5.53
C ARG A 249 11.75 -14.16 5.72
N ALA A 250 11.52 -12.99 6.32
CA ALA A 250 12.55 -11.99 6.63
C ALA A 250 12.47 -11.58 8.10
N MET A 251 13.24 -12.25 8.94
CA MET A 251 13.33 -11.93 10.39
C MET A 251 14.45 -10.90 10.59
N MET A 252 14.08 -9.62 10.72
CA MET A 252 15.02 -8.51 10.92
C MET A 252 14.61 -7.64 12.10
#